data_7c0004315837449b40156f137805daa1
#
_entry.id   7c0004315837449b40156f137805daa1
#
_cell.length_a   1.000
_cell.length_b   1.000
_cell.length_c   1.000
_cell.angle_alpha   90.00
_cell.angle_beta   90.00
_cell.angle_gamma   90.00
#
_symmetry.space_group_name_H-M   'P 1'
#
loop_
_entity.id
_entity.type
_entity.pdbx_description
1 polymer ?
#
loop_
_entity_poly.entity_id
_entity_poly.type
_entity_poly.pdbx_seq_one_letter_code
_entity_poly.pdbx_strand_id
1 'polypeptide(L)'
;MLKKSILLVVALLAGSVHAASPALPTIEVYMPTVCLACIDWAEHLRQNGFTVKVTQTDDMEAVKRRLKVPKDLEAVPSALVAGYFIEGHVHADQIKELLSEKPNALGLAVPGLPLGAPGREFSSPTCETACTMLDKDSAAAPRARRELYETLLVGRNGKTSIYARH
;
A
#
# COMPACT_ATOMS: atom_id res chain seq x y z
N MET A 1 -21.37 74.17 11.17
CA MET A 1 -20.89 73.41 9.98
C MET A 1 -20.27 72.10 10.48
N LEU A 2 -21.02 70.97 10.42
CA LEU A 2 -20.65 69.69 10.99
C LEU A 2 -20.10 68.78 9.88
N LYS A 3 -18.79 68.51 9.86
CA LYS A 3 -18.14 67.61 8.88
C LYS A 3 -18.36 66.17 9.34
N LYS A 4 -19.19 65.41 8.62
CA LYS A 4 -19.35 63.97 8.78
C LYS A 4 -18.21 63.24 8.10
N SER A 5 -17.28 62.67 8.89
CA SER A 5 -16.26 61.75 8.40
C SER A 5 -16.89 60.35 8.25
N ILE A 6 -16.96 59.87 7.04
CA ILE A 6 -17.39 58.51 6.71
C ILE A 6 -16.14 57.61 6.80
N LEU A 7 -16.06 56.72 7.82
CA LEU A 7 -15.06 55.67 7.92
C LEU A 7 -15.49 54.51 7.02
N LEU A 8 -14.72 54.26 5.98
CA LEU A 8 -14.89 53.12 5.09
C LEU A 8 -14.15 51.92 5.69
N VAL A 9 -14.92 50.98 6.26
CA VAL A 9 -14.36 49.70 6.76
C VAL A 9 -14.26 48.73 5.58
N VAL A 10 -13.05 48.52 5.07
CA VAL A 10 -12.77 47.48 4.08
C VAL A 10 -12.53 46.18 4.82
N ALA A 11 -13.53 45.27 4.80
CA ALA A 11 -13.40 43.92 5.31
C ALA A 11 -12.59 43.07 4.32
N LEU A 12 -11.34 42.73 4.67
CA LEU A 12 -10.54 41.74 3.94
C LEU A 12 -11.09 40.32 4.25
N LEU A 13 -11.80 39.77 3.28
CA LEU A 13 -12.15 38.33 3.28
C LEU A 13 -10.89 37.53 2.92
N ALA A 14 -10.15 37.09 3.93
CA ALA A 14 -9.08 36.11 3.77
C ALA A 14 -9.70 34.74 3.45
N GLY A 15 -9.89 34.43 2.17
CA GLY A 15 -10.27 33.09 1.71
C GLY A 15 -9.15 32.10 2.03
N SER A 16 -9.42 31.12 2.91
CA SER A 16 -8.51 30.01 3.16
C SER A 16 -8.41 29.16 1.90
N VAL A 17 -7.31 29.28 1.15
CA VAL A 17 -6.97 28.37 0.06
C VAL A 17 -6.58 27.04 0.69
N HIS A 18 -7.52 26.09 0.72
CA HIS A 18 -7.20 24.69 1.01
C HIS A 18 -6.39 24.15 -0.16
N ALA A 19 -5.08 24.04 0.00
CA ALA A 19 -4.25 23.30 -0.92
C ALA A 19 -4.67 21.81 -0.84
N ALA A 20 -5.30 21.31 -1.90
CA ALA A 20 -5.60 19.89 -2.02
C ALA A 20 -4.26 19.12 -1.95
N SER A 21 -4.16 18.13 -1.03
CA SER A 21 -3.00 17.23 -1.02
C SER A 21 -2.85 16.59 -2.40
N PRO A 22 -1.63 16.51 -2.96
CA PRO A 22 -1.44 15.88 -4.25
C PRO A 22 -1.98 14.46 -4.23
N ALA A 23 -2.76 14.10 -5.25
CA ALA A 23 -3.34 12.77 -5.38
C ALA A 23 -2.21 11.73 -5.42
N LEU A 24 -2.39 10.61 -4.69
CA LEU A 24 -1.46 9.49 -4.74
C LEU A 24 -1.42 8.88 -6.15
N PRO A 25 -0.25 8.42 -6.62
CA PRO A 25 -0.16 7.75 -7.92
C PRO A 25 -0.97 6.45 -7.94
N THR A 26 -1.44 6.06 -9.12
CA THR A 26 -2.12 4.77 -9.31
C THR A 26 -1.14 3.62 -9.05
N ILE A 27 -1.59 2.61 -8.29
CA ILE A 27 -0.88 1.34 -8.10
C ILE A 27 -1.43 0.31 -9.08
N GLU A 28 -0.56 -0.29 -9.88
CA GLU A 28 -0.89 -1.43 -10.75
C GLU A 28 -0.58 -2.72 -9.99
N VAL A 29 -1.61 -3.46 -9.61
CA VAL A 29 -1.51 -4.71 -8.86
C VAL A 29 -1.67 -5.89 -9.78
N TYR A 30 -0.74 -6.84 -9.73
CA TYR A 30 -0.75 -8.12 -10.43
C TYR A 30 -0.90 -9.24 -9.41
N MET A 31 -1.88 -10.12 -9.61
CA MET A 31 -2.15 -11.21 -8.68
C MET A 31 -2.61 -12.46 -9.41
N PRO A 32 -2.43 -13.66 -8.81
CA PRO A 32 -3.01 -14.90 -9.33
C PRO A 32 -4.54 -14.79 -9.43
N THR A 33 -5.13 -15.53 -10.35
CA THR A 33 -6.59 -15.55 -10.58
C THR A 33 -7.36 -15.91 -9.31
N VAL A 34 -6.79 -16.77 -8.45
CA VAL A 34 -7.37 -17.15 -7.16
C VAL A 34 -6.42 -16.73 -6.04
N CYS A 35 -6.64 -15.52 -5.48
CA CYS A 35 -5.88 -15.02 -4.34
C CYS A 35 -6.75 -14.10 -3.48
N LEU A 36 -7.47 -14.65 -2.50
CA LEU A 36 -8.37 -13.88 -1.63
C LEU A 36 -7.60 -12.83 -0.82
N ALA A 37 -6.47 -13.20 -0.23
CA ALA A 37 -5.64 -12.25 0.52
C ALA A 37 -5.12 -11.09 -0.35
N CYS A 38 -4.81 -11.35 -1.65
CA CYS A 38 -4.40 -10.29 -2.56
C CYS A 38 -5.55 -9.30 -2.84
N ILE A 39 -6.80 -9.80 -2.92
CA ILE A 39 -7.99 -8.95 -3.08
C ILE A 39 -8.15 -8.06 -1.85
N ASP A 40 -8.01 -8.62 -0.64
CA ASP A 40 -8.09 -7.86 0.60
C ASP A 40 -6.96 -6.85 0.73
N TRP A 41 -5.74 -7.19 0.28
CA TRP A 41 -4.64 -6.23 0.23
C TRP A 41 -4.90 -5.09 -0.77
N ALA A 42 -5.44 -5.37 -1.94
CA ALA A 42 -5.83 -4.34 -2.90
C ALA A 42 -6.90 -3.41 -2.31
N GLU A 43 -7.84 -3.95 -1.52
CA GLU A 43 -8.84 -3.16 -0.81
C GLU A 43 -8.22 -2.32 0.31
N HIS A 44 -7.26 -2.87 1.08
CA HIS A 44 -6.47 -2.11 2.05
C HIS A 44 -5.81 -0.88 1.39
N LEU A 45 -5.25 -1.02 0.19
CA LEU A 45 -4.66 0.11 -0.53
C LEU A 45 -5.71 1.17 -0.90
N ARG A 46 -6.91 0.75 -1.37
CA ARG A 46 -8.00 1.68 -1.70
C ARG A 46 -8.48 2.45 -0.49
N GLN A 47 -8.69 1.77 0.64
CA GLN A 47 -9.09 2.38 1.92
C GLN A 47 -8.05 3.38 2.43
N ASN A 48 -6.80 3.24 2.02
CA ASN A 48 -5.71 4.16 2.33
C ASN A 48 -5.48 5.24 1.25
N GLY A 49 -6.42 5.43 0.33
CA GLY A 49 -6.46 6.55 -0.61
C GLY A 49 -5.74 6.30 -1.94
N PHE A 50 -5.27 5.08 -2.22
CA PHE A 50 -4.69 4.76 -3.52
C PHE A 50 -5.77 4.45 -4.57
N THR A 51 -5.55 4.90 -5.79
CA THR A 51 -6.25 4.35 -6.96
C THR A 51 -5.56 3.04 -7.33
N VAL A 52 -6.31 1.92 -7.33
CA VAL A 52 -5.75 0.58 -7.55
C VAL A 52 -6.32 -0.02 -8.83
N LYS A 53 -5.43 -0.33 -9.78
CA LYS A 53 -5.74 -1.08 -10.99
C LYS A 53 -5.26 -2.51 -10.82
N VAL A 54 -6.19 -3.47 -10.88
CA VAL A 54 -5.89 -4.90 -10.69
C VAL A 54 -5.83 -5.61 -12.03
N THR A 55 -4.80 -6.43 -12.21
CA THR A 55 -4.65 -7.38 -13.31
C THR A 55 -4.44 -8.77 -12.74
N GLN A 56 -5.38 -9.68 -13.03
CA GLN A 56 -5.24 -11.09 -12.69
C GLN A 56 -4.45 -11.82 -13.77
N THR A 57 -3.50 -12.65 -13.37
CA THR A 57 -2.69 -13.46 -14.29
C THR A 57 -2.12 -14.68 -13.58
N ASP A 58 -2.07 -15.79 -14.28
CA ASP A 58 -1.42 -17.01 -13.78
C ASP A 58 0.09 -17.04 -14.09
N ASP A 59 0.58 -16.14 -14.96
CA ASP A 59 2.01 -15.96 -15.24
C ASP A 59 2.64 -14.87 -14.34
N MET A 60 2.63 -15.12 -13.05
CA MET A 60 3.26 -14.23 -12.06
C MET A 60 4.78 -14.18 -12.23
N GLU A 61 5.39 -15.23 -12.77
CA GLU A 61 6.84 -15.24 -13.02
C GLU A 61 7.25 -14.20 -14.06
N ALA A 62 6.49 -14.07 -15.17
CA ALA A 62 6.75 -13.02 -16.17
C ALA A 62 6.57 -11.62 -15.56
N VAL A 63 5.58 -11.41 -14.69
CA VAL A 63 5.39 -10.15 -13.98
C VAL A 63 6.62 -9.81 -13.14
N LYS A 64 7.08 -10.74 -12.31
CA LYS A 64 8.22 -10.54 -11.39
C LYS A 64 9.52 -10.27 -12.15
N ARG A 65 9.78 -10.99 -13.23
CA ARG A 65 10.92 -10.72 -14.12
C ARG A 65 10.87 -9.30 -14.68
N ARG A 66 9.69 -8.86 -15.17
CA ARG A 66 9.50 -7.50 -15.70
C ARG A 66 9.73 -6.44 -14.64
N LEU A 67 9.24 -6.65 -13.42
CA LEU A 67 9.39 -5.74 -12.29
C LEU A 67 10.78 -5.82 -11.64
N LYS A 68 11.62 -6.80 -12.04
CA LYS A 68 12.95 -7.05 -11.49
C LYS A 68 12.92 -7.39 -10.00
N VAL A 69 11.91 -8.14 -9.58
CA VAL A 69 11.81 -8.65 -8.20
C VAL A 69 12.91 -9.72 -8.02
N PRO A 70 13.76 -9.61 -6.97
CA PRO A 70 14.74 -10.64 -6.66
C PRO A 70 14.06 -11.96 -6.31
N LYS A 71 14.64 -13.09 -6.77
CA LYS A 71 14.02 -14.42 -6.64
C LYS A 71 13.78 -14.85 -5.22
N ASP A 72 14.67 -14.48 -4.31
CA ASP A 72 14.62 -14.76 -2.87
C ASP A 72 13.58 -13.89 -2.11
N LEU A 73 13.04 -12.87 -2.76
CA LEU A 73 12.03 -11.98 -2.18
C LEU A 73 10.64 -12.16 -2.79
N GLU A 74 10.49 -13.08 -3.74
CA GLU A 74 9.23 -13.29 -4.42
C GLU A 74 8.10 -13.68 -3.44
N ALA A 75 6.99 -13.00 -3.57
CA ALA A 75 5.75 -13.22 -2.83
C ALA A 75 4.54 -12.98 -3.76
N VAL A 76 3.35 -12.84 -3.23
CA VAL A 76 2.15 -12.37 -3.92
C VAL A 76 1.37 -11.42 -3.00
N PRO A 77 0.70 -10.41 -3.57
CA PRO A 77 0.74 -9.96 -4.96
C PRO A 77 2.02 -9.21 -5.31
N SER A 78 2.23 -8.90 -6.61
CA SER A 78 3.26 -7.97 -7.06
C SER A 78 2.61 -6.70 -7.58
N ALA A 79 3.19 -5.52 -7.33
CA ALA A 79 2.64 -4.27 -7.83
C ALA A 79 3.73 -3.31 -8.32
N LEU A 80 3.29 -2.31 -9.09
CA LEU A 80 4.11 -1.21 -9.59
C LEU A 80 3.47 0.12 -9.22
N VAL A 81 4.25 1.03 -8.64
CA VAL A 81 3.83 2.39 -8.31
C VAL A 81 4.98 3.37 -8.50
N ALA A 82 4.79 4.39 -9.32
CA ALA A 82 5.79 5.44 -9.58
C ALA A 82 7.21 4.90 -9.88
N GLY A 83 7.31 3.72 -10.53
CA GLY A 83 8.57 3.07 -10.89
C GLY A 83 9.18 2.16 -9.82
N TYR A 84 8.58 2.07 -8.63
CA TYR A 84 8.94 1.11 -7.60
C TYR A 84 8.09 -0.15 -7.70
N PHE A 85 8.70 -1.33 -7.56
CA PHE A 85 7.92 -2.52 -7.32
C PHE A 85 7.50 -2.61 -5.84
N ILE A 86 6.35 -3.21 -5.59
CA ILE A 86 5.87 -3.60 -4.27
C ILE A 86 5.58 -5.10 -4.33
N GLU A 87 6.25 -5.87 -3.52
CA GLU A 87 6.15 -7.33 -3.51
C GLU A 87 5.58 -7.82 -2.18
N GLY A 88 4.52 -8.63 -2.26
CA GLY A 88 3.82 -9.11 -1.08
C GLY A 88 2.94 -8.05 -0.41
N HIS A 89 2.56 -8.33 0.83
CA HIS A 89 1.55 -7.58 1.58
C HIS A 89 2.13 -6.37 2.34
N VAL A 90 2.76 -5.44 1.62
CA VAL A 90 3.34 -4.21 2.19
C VAL A 90 2.23 -3.28 2.68
N HIS A 91 2.40 -2.65 3.84
CA HIS A 91 1.47 -1.66 4.37
C HIS A 91 1.37 -0.41 3.49
N ALA A 92 0.16 0.11 3.33
CA ALA A 92 -0.10 1.32 2.54
C ALA A 92 0.71 2.53 3.01
N ASP A 93 0.90 2.68 4.33
CA ASP A 93 1.66 3.80 4.88
C ASP A 93 3.14 3.73 4.52
N GLN A 94 3.73 2.54 4.44
CA GLN A 94 5.11 2.36 3.98
C GLN A 94 5.26 2.67 2.49
N ILE A 95 4.24 2.37 1.68
CA ILE A 95 4.22 2.77 0.28
C ILE A 95 4.14 4.30 0.16
N LYS A 96 3.34 4.97 0.99
CA LYS A 96 3.29 6.44 1.03
C LYS A 96 4.63 7.05 1.44
N GLU A 97 5.28 6.47 2.46
CA GLU A 97 6.60 6.89 2.93
C GLU A 97 7.64 6.73 1.81
N LEU A 98 7.70 5.56 1.14
CA LEU A 98 8.55 5.32 -0.03
C LEU A 98 8.35 6.38 -1.12
N LEU A 99 7.08 6.72 -1.43
CA LEU A 99 6.73 7.72 -2.45
C LEU A 99 7.12 9.15 -2.03
N SER A 100 7.13 9.43 -0.74
CA SER A 100 7.55 10.71 -0.17
C SER A 100 9.08 10.86 -0.17
N GLU A 101 9.78 9.83 0.30
CA GLU A 101 11.25 9.82 0.44
C GLU A 101 11.97 9.67 -0.90
N LYS A 102 11.35 8.97 -1.85
CA LYS A 102 11.91 8.70 -3.19
C LYS A 102 13.35 8.15 -3.16
N PRO A 103 13.62 7.12 -2.35
CA PRO A 103 14.97 6.58 -2.24
C PRO A 103 15.45 6.01 -3.58
N ASN A 104 16.77 5.94 -3.77
CA ASN A 104 17.35 5.29 -4.94
C ASN A 104 17.30 3.76 -4.80
N ALA A 105 16.10 3.21 -4.93
CA ALA A 105 15.77 1.80 -4.72
C ALA A 105 15.01 1.21 -5.92
N LEU A 106 14.83 -0.10 -5.91
CA LEU A 106 13.95 -0.82 -6.83
C LEU A 106 12.52 -0.91 -6.30
N GLY A 107 12.35 -1.05 -4.97
CA GLY A 107 11.04 -1.17 -4.36
C GLY A 107 11.07 -1.69 -2.92
N LEU A 108 9.90 -2.12 -2.45
CA LEU A 108 9.70 -2.76 -1.16
C LEU A 108 9.26 -4.21 -1.31
N ALA A 109 9.63 -5.06 -0.36
CA ALA A 109 9.21 -6.45 -0.31
C ALA A 109 8.82 -6.88 1.11
N VAL A 110 7.73 -7.64 1.22
CA VAL A 110 7.38 -8.48 2.36
C VAL A 110 7.42 -9.92 1.87
N PRO A 111 8.52 -10.64 2.06
CA PRO A 111 8.64 -12.03 1.61
C PRO A 111 7.65 -12.95 2.30
N GLY A 112 7.16 -13.96 1.59
CA GLY A 112 6.18 -14.90 2.11
C GLY A 112 4.78 -14.32 2.23
N LEU A 113 4.00 -14.87 3.15
CA LEU A 113 2.61 -14.47 3.41
C LEU A 113 2.38 -14.41 4.94
N PRO A 114 3.04 -13.48 5.66
CA PRO A 114 2.98 -13.46 7.12
C PRO A 114 1.56 -13.21 7.62
N LEU A 115 1.13 -13.95 8.63
CA LEU A 115 -0.15 -13.77 9.29
C LEU A 115 -0.19 -12.41 9.99
N GLY A 116 -1.32 -11.71 9.84
CA GLY A 116 -1.51 -10.37 10.40
C GLY A 116 -1.00 -9.22 9.52
N ALA A 117 -0.35 -9.50 8.38
CA ALA A 117 -0.09 -8.49 7.35
C ALA A 117 -1.41 -7.99 6.72
N PRO A 118 -1.44 -6.81 6.08
CA PRO A 118 -2.64 -6.29 5.42
C PRO A 118 -3.24 -7.31 4.45
N GLY A 119 -4.53 -7.62 4.60
CA GLY A 119 -5.23 -8.67 3.86
C GLY A 119 -5.02 -10.09 4.41
N ARG A 120 -4.23 -10.23 5.50
CA ARG A 120 -3.99 -11.49 6.20
C ARG A 120 -4.42 -11.46 7.66
N GLU A 121 -5.11 -10.42 8.10
CA GLU A 121 -5.54 -10.24 9.49
C GLU A 121 -6.58 -11.26 9.95
N PHE A 122 -7.35 -11.80 8.99
CA PHE A 122 -8.41 -12.78 9.23
C PHE A 122 -8.16 -14.12 8.52
N SER A 123 -6.93 -14.39 8.12
CA SER A 123 -6.60 -15.65 7.46
C SER A 123 -6.71 -16.81 8.43
N SER A 124 -7.28 -17.94 7.95
CA SER A 124 -7.27 -19.19 8.70
C SER A 124 -5.83 -19.69 8.85
N PRO A 125 -5.36 -20.04 10.06
CA PRO A 125 -4.02 -20.58 10.26
C PRO A 125 -3.82 -21.97 9.62
N THR A 126 -4.91 -22.64 9.23
CA THR A 126 -4.89 -23.95 8.56
C THR A 126 -4.93 -23.87 7.04
N CYS A 127 -5.01 -22.66 6.48
CA CYS A 127 -5.05 -22.47 5.03
C CYS A 127 -3.67 -22.05 4.50
N GLU A 128 -3.00 -22.95 3.78
CA GLU A 128 -1.68 -22.74 3.19
C GLU A 128 -1.70 -21.73 2.01
N THR A 129 -2.87 -21.51 1.41
CA THR A 129 -3.03 -20.65 0.23
C THR A 129 -3.57 -19.26 0.54
N ALA A 130 -3.30 -18.73 1.74
CA ALA A 130 -3.70 -17.40 2.16
C ALA A 130 -5.22 -17.16 2.09
N CYS A 131 -6.03 -18.12 2.52
CA CYS A 131 -7.48 -17.97 2.57
C CYS A 131 -7.88 -16.95 3.63
N THR A 132 -8.71 -16.02 3.23
CA THR A 132 -9.42 -15.11 4.11
C THR A 132 -10.69 -15.79 4.65
N MET A 133 -11.07 -15.49 5.88
CA MET A 133 -12.37 -15.91 6.40
C MET A 133 -13.48 -15.08 5.75
N LEU A 134 -14.54 -15.77 5.30
CA LEU A 134 -15.67 -15.12 4.63
C LEU A 134 -16.45 -14.16 5.54
N ASP A 135 -16.39 -14.37 6.85
CA ASP A 135 -17.12 -13.58 7.86
C ASP A 135 -16.19 -12.64 8.64
N LYS A 136 -15.23 -12.04 7.94
CA LYS A 136 -14.25 -11.13 8.55
C LYS A 136 -14.87 -9.87 9.15
N ASP A 137 -16.04 -9.46 8.66
CA ASP A 137 -16.75 -8.25 9.13
C ASP A 137 -17.59 -8.51 10.39
N SER A 138 -17.70 -9.76 10.83
CA SER A 138 -18.34 -10.11 12.11
C SER A 138 -17.48 -9.65 13.28
N ALA A 139 -18.09 -9.01 14.27
CA ALA A 139 -17.41 -8.64 15.52
C ALA A 139 -16.84 -9.85 16.29
N ALA A 140 -17.32 -11.07 16.00
CA ALA A 140 -16.86 -12.32 16.55
C ALA A 140 -15.78 -13.01 15.70
N ALA A 141 -15.40 -12.46 14.52
CA ALA A 141 -14.40 -13.07 13.65
C ALA A 141 -13.04 -13.10 14.37
N PRO A 142 -12.44 -14.30 14.58
CA PRO A 142 -11.15 -14.39 15.24
C PRO A 142 -10.06 -13.81 14.32
N ARG A 143 -9.25 -12.91 14.85
CA ARG A 143 -8.08 -12.41 14.13
C ARG A 143 -6.98 -13.47 14.13
N ALA A 144 -6.25 -13.53 13.03
CA ALA A 144 -5.06 -14.37 12.95
C ALA A 144 -4.03 -13.92 14.00
N ARG A 145 -3.30 -14.91 14.58
CA ARG A 145 -2.15 -14.60 15.42
C ARG A 145 -1.09 -13.91 14.55
N ARG A 146 -0.66 -12.72 14.95
CA ARG A 146 0.37 -11.98 14.23
C ARG A 146 1.71 -12.73 14.27
N GLU A 147 2.34 -12.84 13.13
CA GLU A 147 3.74 -13.19 12.99
C GLU A 147 4.61 -11.94 13.01
N LEU A 148 5.84 -12.06 13.50
CA LEU A 148 6.83 -11.00 13.35
C LEU A 148 7.41 -11.09 11.94
N TYR A 149 7.40 -9.97 11.22
CA TYR A 149 7.95 -9.90 9.88
C TYR A 149 8.54 -8.52 9.59
N GLU A 150 9.29 -8.42 8.52
CA GLU A 150 9.95 -7.20 8.10
C GLU A 150 9.48 -6.80 6.70
N THR A 151 9.36 -5.49 6.48
CA THR A 151 9.34 -4.90 5.15
C THR A 151 10.78 -4.54 4.78
N LEU A 152 11.23 -4.99 3.62
CA LEU A 152 12.58 -4.78 3.13
C LEU A 152 12.60 -3.72 2.04
N LEU A 153 13.54 -2.79 2.11
CA LEU A 153 13.89 -1.89 1.01
C LEU A 153 14.91 -2.62 0.11
N VAL A 154 14.62 -2.67 -1.19
CA VAL A 154 15.47 -3.32 -2.17
C VAL A 154 16.23 -2.27 -2.99
N GLY A 155 17.51 -2.16 -2.75
CA GLY A 155 18.38 -1.20 -3.44
C GLY A 155 18.65 -1.61 -4.90
N ARG A 156 19.04 -0.66 -5.74
CA ARG A 156 19.38 -0.90 -7.16
C ARG A 156 20.61 -1.80 -7.35
N ASN A 157 21.43 -1.95 -6.32
CA ASN A 157 22.57 -2.88 -6.28
C ASN A 157 22.19 -4.30 -5.86
N GLY A 158 20.89 -4.59 -5.68
CA GLY A 158 20.36 -5.88 -5.22
C GLY A 158 20.50 -6.13 -3.71
N LYS A 159 21.09 -5.21 -2.94
CA LYS A 159 21.14 -5.34 -1.48
C LYS A 159 19.82 -4.94 -0.85
N THR A 160 19.45 -5.64 0.21
CA THR A 160 18.29 -5.35 1.03
C THR A 160 18.67 -4.68 2.34
N SER A 161 17.77 -3.86 2.85
CA SER A 161 17.82 -3.33 4.22
C SER A 161 16.42 -3.37 4.83
N ILE A 162 16.36 -3.45 6.16
CA ILE A 162 15.08 -3.40 6.87
C ILE A 162 14.52 -1.99 6.71
N TYR A 163 13.30 -1.91 6.18
CA TYR A 163 12.55 -0.67 6.04
C TYR A 163 11.60 -0.48 7.24
N ALA A 164 10.91 -1.55 7.64
CA ALA A 164 10.07 -1.54 8.83
C ALA A 164 9.98 -2.94 9.47
N ARG A 165 9.62 -2.99 10.77
CA ARG A 165 9.33 -4.21 11.54
C ARG A 165 7.90 -4.19 12.03
N HIS A 166 7.26 -5.37 12.06
CA HIS A 166 5.86 -5.56 12.42
C HIS A 166 5.67 -6.59 13.50
#